data_030f17e143047ea24ff544c4a72a3cf7
#
_entry.id   030f17e143047ea24ff544c4a72a3cf7
#
_cell.length_a   1.000
_cell.length_b   1.000
_cell.length_c   1.000
_cell.angle_alpha   90.00
_cell.angle_beta   90.00
_cell.angle_gamma   90.00
#
_symmetry.space_group_name_H-M   'P 1'
#
loop_
_entity.id
_entity.type
_entity.pdbx_description
1 polymer ?
#
loop_
_entity_poly.entity_id
_entity_poly.type
_entity_poly.pdbx_seq_one_letter_code
_entity_poly.pdbx_strand_id
1 'polypeptide(L)'
;MDGGALPTPHPTGAPATGPVATITARFLRMLSITLEQLDAVRDANERAEFAGLTARAERLEAETDALERELEDLCLQAFATPLTEDDLAFYLMVFRSLTNLERVGDYAFNVARDLETIAPRTRSATLQDALPLVRLLTQMLERLSYAFAERDLHAARDVMRLDFEQVDALYEQMQRASLTRLLERPEDTDVALTAGRMARNLERLGDHLVNVAERLEHIILRAS
;
A
#
# COMPACT_ATOMS: atom_id res chain seq x y z
N MET A 1 51.45 18.88 -17.23
CA MET A 1 51.04 18.40 -15.89
C MET A 1 49.73 19.05 -15.58
N ASP A 2 48.65 18.41 -16.00
CA ASP A 2 47.31 18.91 -15.80
C ASP A 2 46.70 18.17 -14.59
N GLY A 3 46.51 18.93 -13.51
CA GLY A 3 45.91 18.43 -12.28
C GLY A 3 44.40 18.37 -12.39
N GLY A 4 43.84 17.20 -12.71
CA GLY A 4 42.41 16.97 -12.67
C GLY A 4 41.88 17.09 -11.25
N ALA A 5 41.15 18.14 -10.97
CA ALA A 5 40.38 18.28 -9.73
C ALA A 5 39.23 17.24 -9.69
N LEU A 6 39.23 16.40 -8.67
CA LEU A 6 38.12 15.50 -8.37
C LEU A 6 36.86 16.31 -8.08
N PRO A 7 35.67 15.88 -8.55
CA PRO A 7 34.43 16.53 -8.21
C PRO A 7 34.16 16.39 -6.71
N THR A 8 33.92 17.52 -6.06
CA THR A 8 33.51 17.58 -4.66
C THR A 8 32.16 16.89 -4.49
N PRO A 9 31.94 16.05 -3.47
CA PRO A 9 30.64 15.48 -3.21
C PRO A 9 29.65 16.60 -2.86
N HIS A 10 28.49 16.58 -3.52
CA HIS A 10 27.37 17.45 -3.16
C HIS A 10 26.99 17.23 -1.70
N PRO A 11 26.74 18.28 -0.92
CA PRO A 11 26.35 18.11 0.48
C PRO A 11 25.00 17.36 0.54
N THR A 12 24.99 16.25 1.25
CA THR A 12 23.78 15.58 1.71
C THR A 12 22.87 16.61 2.37
N GLY A 13 21.70 16.81 1.78
CA GLY A 13 20.74 17.83 2.19
C GLY A 13 20.41 17.74 3.66
N ALA A 14 20.39 18.88 4.32
CA ALA A 14 19.79 19.05 5.64
C ALA A 14 18.36 18.52 5.61
N PRO A 15 17.82 17.95 6.71
CA PRO A 15 16.44 17.50 6.74
C PRO A 15 15.53 18.66 6.32
N ALA A 16 14.72 18.43 5.32
CA ALA A 16 13.80 19.44 4.81
C ALA A 16 12.89 19.88 5.97
N THR A 17 13.04 21.12 6.41
CA THR A 17 12.18 21.71 7.44
C THR A 17 11.17 22.60 6.74
N GLY A 18 9.87 22.24 6.83
CA GLY A 18 8.81 23.01 6.19
C GLY A 18 7.54 22.20 5.94
N PRO A 19 6.48 22.84 5.44
CA PRO A 19 5.20 22.17 5.19
C PRO A 19 5.32 20.93 4.29
N VAL A 20 6.13 21.00 3.22
CA VAL A 20 6.39 19.87 2.31
C VAL A 20 6.99 18.67 3.06
N ALA A 21 7.98 18.92 3.94
CA ALA A 21 8.59 17.84 4.73
C ALA A 21 7.61 17.20 5.71
N THR A 22 6.76 18.00 6.35
CA THR A 22 5.72 17.51 7.26
C THR A 22 4.74 16.61 6.50
N ILE A 23 4.23 17.05 5.35
CA ILE A 23 3.32 16.28 4.52
C ILE A 23 4.00 15.01 4.02
N THR A 24 5.25 15.08 3.57
CA THR A 24 6.03 13.91 3.15
C THR A 24 6.11 12.87 4.26
N ALA A 25 6.45 13.30 5.49
CA ALA A 25 6.57 12.39 6.63
C ALA A 25 5.21 11.73 6.99
N ARG A 26 4.11 12.50 6.96
CA ARG A 26 2.76 11.99 7.23
C ARG A 26 2.28 11.01 6.15
N PHE A 27 2.53 11.33 4.89
CA PHE A 27 2.20 10.46 3.76
C PHE A 27 2.97 9.12 3.84
N LEU A 28 4.28 9.17 4.12
CA LEU A 28 5.07 7.96 4.34
C LEU A 28 4.60 7.18 5.57
N ARG A 29 4.14 7.84 6.63
CA ARG A 29 3.54 7.15 7.78
C ARG A 29 2.27 6.41 7.38
N MET A 30 1.41 7.00 6.56
CA MET A 30 0.20 6.36 6.04
C MET A 30 0.51 5.09 5.24
N LEU A 31 1.53 5.12 4.37
CA LEU A 31 2.04 3.94 3.67
C LEU A 31 2.60 2.88 4.64
N SER A 32 3.35 3.31 5.66
CA SER A 32 3.92 2.42 6.68
C SER A 32 2.85 1.68 7.49
N ILE A 33 1.72 2.34 7.81
CA ILE A 33 0.61 1.71 8.54
C ILE A 33 0.00 0.57 7.72
N THR A 34 -0.22 0.78 6.42
CA THR A 34 -0.72 -0.28 5.54
C THR A 34 0.27 -1.43 5.42
N LEU A 35 1.56 -1.13 5.38
CA LEU A 35 2.61 -2.16 5.42
C LEU A 35 2.51 -2.98 6.71
N GLU A 36 2.33 -2.32 7.87
CA GLU A 36 2.14 -2.98 9.17
C GLU A 36 0.88 -3.87 9.19
N GLN A 37 -0.19 -3.49 8.48
CA GLN A 37 -1.42 -4.31 8.34
C GLN A 37 -1.16 -5.57 7.51
N LEU A 38 -0.49 -5.45 6.35
CA LEU A 38 -0.16 -6.60 5.50
C LEU A 38 0.85 -7.54 6.18
N ASP A 39 1.83 -6.99 6.89
CA ASP A 39 2.77 -7.76 7.69
C ASP A 39 2.06 -8.53 8.80
N ALA A 40 1.07 -7.93 9.46
CA ALA A 40 0.26 -8.62 10.46
C ALA A 40 -0.51 -9.81 9.86
N VAL A 41 -1.07 -9.64 8.66
CA VAL A 41 -1.75 -10.73 7.92
C VAL A 41 -0.76 -11.83 7.56
N ARG A 42 0.41 -11.49 7.04
CA ARG A 42 1.48 -12.44 6.72
C ARG A 42 1.93 -13.22 7.95
N ASP A 43 2.29 -12.52 9.02
CA ASP A 43 2.79 -13.11 10.27
C ASP A 43 1.76 -14.04 10.91
N ALA A 44 0.48 -13.64 10.91
CA ALA A 44 -0.62 -14.46 11.41
C ALA A 44 -0.73 -15.78 10.63
N ASN A 45 -0.59 -15.73 9.30
CA ASN A 45 -0.59 -16.91 8.44
C ASN A 45 0.63 -17.82 8.70
N GLU A 46 1.83 -17.26 8.80
CA GLU A 46 3.06 -18.02 8.98
C GLU A 46 3.14 -18.70 10.34
N ARG A 47 2.59 -18.07 11.38
CA ARG A 47 2.56 -18.61 12.76
C ARG A 47 1.31 -19.40 13.08
N ALA A 48 0.30 -19.36 12.20
CA ALA A 48 -1.04 -19.89 12.48
C ALA A 48 -1.69 -19.29 13.74
N GLU A 49 -1.40 -18.00 14.03
CA GLU A 49 -1.90 -17.25 15.17
C GLU A 49 -2.76 -16.07 14.68
N PHE A 50 -4.08 -16.24 14.70
CA PHE A 50 -5.03 -15.29 14.12
C PHE A 50 -5.77 -14.44 15.15
N ALA A 51 -5.75 -14.83 16.41
CA ALA A 51 -6.48 -14.16 17.47
C ALA A 51 -6.02 -12.70 17.65
N GLY A 52 -6.97 -11.76 17.61
CA GLY A 52 -6.72 -10.34 17.78
C GLY A 52 -6.20 -9.61 16.53
N LEU A 53 -6.16 -10.29 15.38
CA LEU A 53 -5.74 -9.68 14.11
C LEU A 53 -6.67 -8.54 13.70
N THR A 54 -8.00 -8.73 13.81
CA THR A 54 -8.99 -7.68 13.55
C THR A 54 -8.80 -6.48 14.46
N ALA A 55 -8.66 -6.69 15.76
CA ALA A 55 -8.46 -5.59 16.70
C ALA A 55 -7.15 -4.82 16.49
N ARG A 56 -6.11 -5.50 15.97
CA ARG A 56 -4.87 -4.83 15.54
C ARG A 56 -5.12 -3.98 14.29
N ALA A 57 -5.81 -4.54 13.30
CA ALA A 57 -6.12 -3.86 12.05
C ALA A 57 -7.03 -2.64 12.27
N GLU A 58 -8.04 -2.72 13.16
CA GLU A 58 -8.89 -1.59 13.55
C GLU A 58 -8.11 -0.40 14.11
N ARG A 59 -7.10 -0.68 14.95
CA ARG A 59 -6.27 0.40 15.49
C ARG A 59 -5.43 1.09 14.41
N LEU A 60 -4.92 0.31 13.47
CA LEU A 60 -4.12 0.84 12.35
C LEU A 60 -5.00 1.62 11.37
N GLU A 61 -6.21 1.16 11.09
CA GLU A 61 -7.20 1.88 10.27
C GLU A 61 -7.57 3.22 10.90
N ALA A 62 -7.88 3.26 12.20
CA ALA A 62 -8.18 4.51 12.89
C ALA A 62 -7.01 5.53 12.86
N GLU A 63 -5.76 5.05 12.84
CA GLU A 63 -4.57 5.91 12.64
C GLU A 63 -4.50 6.42 11.20
N THR A 64 -4.83 5.57 10.20
CA THR A 64 -4.90 5.97 8.78
C THR A 64 -5.93 7.07 8.56
N ASP A 65 -7.15 6.93 9.10
CA ASP A 65 -8.21 7.94 9.04
C ASP A 65 -7.81 9.27 9.67
N ALA A 66 -7.09 9.21 10.79
CA ALA A 66 -6.61 10.42 11.45
C ALA A 66 -5.55 11.14 10.61
N LEU A 67 -4.64 10.38 9.97
CA LEU A 67 -3.61 10.93 9.08
C LEU A 67 -4.21 11.47 7.78
N GLU A 68 -5.23 10.82 7.22
CA GLU A 68 -5.94 11.33 6.05
C GLU A 68 -6.48 12.72 6.32
N ARG A 69 -7.26 12.89 7.40
CA ARG A 69 -7.82 14.20 7.80
C ARG A 69 -6.74 15.24 8.06
N GLU A 70 -5.65 14.87 8.77
CA GLU A 70 -4.51 15.78 9.01
C GLU A 70 -3.88 16.22 7.71
N LEU A 71 -3.65 15.30 6.76
CA LEU A 71 -3.05 15.59 5.46
C LEU A 71 -3.97 16.43 4.56
N GLU A 72 -5.29 16.17 4.58
CA GLU A 72 -6.27 17.01 3.89
C GLU A 72 -6.20 18.46 4.39
N ASP A 73 -6.25 18.66 5.72
CA ASP A 73 -6.17 19.98 6.32
C ASP A 73 -4.85 20.70 5.98
N LEU A 74 -3.72 19.99 6.02
CA LEU A 74 -2.41 20.54 5.66
C LEU A 74 -2.36 20.96 4.18
N CYS A 75 -2.91 20.16 3.27
CA CYS A 75 -2.99 20.50 1.85
C CYS A 75 -3.90 21.71 1.62
N LEU A 76 -5.08 21.76 2.27
CA LEU A 76 -6.00 22.90 2.17
C LEU A 76 -5.37 24.22 2.69
N GLN A 77 -4.63 24.15 3.80
CA GLN A 77 -3.88 25.30 4.33
C GLN A 77 -2.81 25.76 3.32
N ALA A 78 -2.09 24.81 2.71
CA ALA A 78 -1.09 25.14 1.68
C ALA A 78 -1.74 25.82 0.47
N PHE A 79 -2.90 25.35 -0.03
CA PHE A 79 -3.62 25.97 -1.15
C PHE A 79 -4.12 27.39 -0.87
N ALA A 80 -4.25 27.79 0.39
CA ALA A 80 -4.61 29.15 0.78
C ALA A 80 -3.43 30.14 0.73
N THR A 81 -2.21 29.68 0.42
CA THR A 81 -0.99 30.50 0.33
C THR A 81 -0.46 30.55 -1.09
N PRO A 82 0.34 31.58 -1.47
CA PRO A 82 1.04 31.56 -2.74
C PRO A 82 2.01 30.36 -2.82
N LEU A 83 1.88 29.55 -3.85
CA LEU A 83 2.69 28.36 -4.08
C LEU A 83 3.48 28.49 -5.39
N THR A 84 4.65 27.83 -5.44
CA THR A 84 5.31 27.56 -6.71
C THR A 84 4.51 26.52 -7.51
N GLU A 85 4.75 26.42 -8.82
CA GLU A 85 4.09 25.37 -9.63
C GLU A 85 4.42 23.95 -9.13
N ASP A 86 5.66 23.73 -8.70
CA ASP A 86 6.13 22.44 -8.19
C ASP A 86 5.49 22.08 -6.85
N ASP A 87 5.39 23.04 -5.92
CA ASP A 87 4.72 22.84 -4.64
C ASP A 87 3.24 22.55 -4.85
N LEU A 88 2.57 23.33 -5.72
CA LEU A 88 1.16 23.10 -6.04
C LEU A 88 0.95 21.70 -6.62
N ALA A 89 1.81 21.28 -7.55
CA ALA A 89 1.73 19.96 -8.14
C ALA A 89 1.93 18.85 -7.10
N PHE A 90 2.89 19.02 -6.18
CA PHE A 90 3.13 18.10 -5.07
C PHE A 90 1.92 17.99 -4.14
N TYR A 91 1.38 19.12 -3.65
CA TYR A 91 0.22 19.10 -2.76
C TYR A 91 -1.03 18.50 -3.43
N LEU A 92 -1.25 18.80 -4.72
CA LEU A 92 -2.35 18.21 -5.48
C LEU A 92 -2.18 16.69 -5.63
N MET A 93 -0.98 16.21 -5.87
CA MET A 93 -0.70 14.77 -5.97
C MET A 93 -0.98 14.10 -4.64
N VAL A 94 -0.48 14.64 -3.52
CA VAL A 94 -0.76 14.11 -2.18
C VAL A 94 -2.26 14.10 -1.93
N PHE A 95 -2.93 15.24 -2.02
CA PHE A 95 -4.37 15.38 -1.78
C PHE A 95 -5.22 14.37 -2.58
N ARG A 96 -4.91 14.20 -3.88
CA ARG A 96 -5.60 13.24 -4.73
C ARG A 96 -5.28 11.78 -4.42
N SER A 97 -4.19 11.51 -3.72
CA SER A 97 -3.77 10.17 -3.35
C SER A 97 -4.34 9.70 -2.01
N LEU A 98 -4.81 10.61 -1.15
CA LEU A 98 -5.29 10.29 0.20
C LEU A 98 -6.42 9.25 0.18
N THR A 99 -7.46 9.49 -0.60
CA THR A 99 -8.58 8.53 -0.75
C THR A 99 -8.12 7.15 -1.27
N ASN A 100 -7.06 7.10 -2.10
CA ASN A 100 -6.53 5.80 -2.52
C ASN A 100 -5.82 5.10 -1.36
N LEU A 101 -5.06 5.82 -0.53
CA LEU A 101 -4.37 5.25 0.61
C LEU A 101 -5.34 4.84 1.72
N GLU A 102 -6.40 5.60 1.95
CA GLU A 102 -7.51 5.20 2.84
C GLU A 102 -8.10 3.88 2.36
N ARG A 103 -8.44 3.75 1.07
CA ARG A 103 -8.96 2.51 0.49
C ARG A 103 -7.99 1.33 0.61
N VAL A 104 -6.70 1.57 0.45
CA VAL A 104 -5.67 0.54 0.69
C VAL A 104 -5.73 0.03 2.13
N GLY A 105 -5.88 0.92 3.12
CA GLY A 105 -6.07 0.58 4.53
C GLY A 105 -7.35 -0.22 4.78
N ASP A 106 -8.48 0.24 4.25
CA ASP A 106 -9.79 -0.43 4.30
C ASP A 106 -9.71 -1.88 3.80
N TYR A 107 -9.07 -2.11 2.64
CA TYR A 107 -8.95 -3.45 2.08
C TYR A 107 -8.04 -4.34 2.92
N ALA A 108 -6.93 -3.81 3.43
CA ALA A 108 -6.05 -4.55 4.32
C ALA A 108 -6.78 -4.93 5.62
N PHE A 109 -7.55 -4.01 6.22
CA PHE A 109 -8.41 -4.29 7.36
C PHE A 109 -9.43 -5.40 7.06
N ASN A 110 -10.14 -5.32 5.94
CA ASN A 110 -11.11 -6.33 5.55
C ASN A 110 -10.46 -7.73 5.39
N VAL A 111 -9.26 -7.81 4.82
CA VAL A 111 -8.50 -9.06 4.70
C VAL A 111 -8.15 -9.63 6.07
N ALA A 112 -7.67 -8.79 6.99
CA ALA A 112 -7.34 -9.20 8.36
C ALA A 112 -8.57 -9.78 9.10
N ARG A 113 -9.70 -9.10 9.03
CA ARG A 113 -10.98 -9.53 9.62
C ARG A 113 -11.49 -10.84 9.01
N ASP A 114 -11.46 -10.94 7.69
CA ASP A 114 -11.92 -12.13 6.98
C ASP A 114 -11.04 -13.33 7.33
N LEU A 115 -9.72 -13.13 7.40
CA LEU A 115 -8.76 -14.16 7.77
C LEU A 115 -8.99 -14.67 9.19
N GLU A 116 -9.14 -13.78 10.20
CA GLU A 116 -9.45 -14.18 11.58
C GLU A 116 -10.78 -14.94 11.66
N THR A 117 -11.78 -14.54 10.87
CA THR A 117 -13.10 -15.16 10.85
C THR A 117 -13.06 -16.60 10.35
N ILE A 118 -12.29 -16.89 9.29
CA ILE A 118 -12.27 -18.24 8.68
C ILE A 118 -11.20 -19.16 9.28
N ALA A 119 -10.17 -18.61 9.91
CA ALA A 119 -9.05 -19.38 10.44
C ALA A 119 -9.45 -20.56 11.35
N PRO A 120 -10.43 -20.40 12.29
CA PRO A 120 -10.86 -21.50 13.15
C PRO A 120 -11.62 -22.62 12.41
N ARG A 121 -12.11 -22.33 11.20
CA ARG A 121 -12.99 -23.22 10.42
C ARG A 121 -12.29 -23.89 9.25
N THR A 122 -11.04 -23.56 8.99
CA THR A 122 -10.33 -24.05 7.81
C THR A 122 -8.97 -24.62 8.13
N ARG A 123 -8.48 -25.47 7.24
CA ARG A 123 -7.11 -26.00 7.35
C ARG A 123 -6.11 -24.94 6.87
N SER A 124 -4.92 -24.96 7.44
CA SER A 124 -3.82 -24.04 7.16
C SER A 124 -3.54 -23.83 5.66
N ALA A 125 -3.66 -24.88 4.82
CA ALA A 125 -3.42 -24.78 3.38
C ALA A 125 -4.29 -23.72 2.66
N THR A 126 -5.57 -23.54 3.09
CA THR A 126 -6.47 -22.55 2.49
C THR A 126 -6.04 -21.11 2.76
N LEU A 127 -5.51 -20.90 3.95
CA LEU A 127 -5.09 -19.58 4.39
C LEU A 127 -3.77 -19.18 3.70
N GLN A 128 -2.96 -20.19 3.33
CA GLN A 128 -1.69 -19.97 2.61
C GLN A 128 -1.88 -19.54 1.15
N ASP A 129 -3.04 -19.77 0.54
CA ASP A 129 -3.31 -19.35 -0.84
C ASP A 129 -3.25 -17.81 -1.02
N ALA A 130 -3.49 -17.03 0.05
CA ALA A 130 -3.39 -15.58 0.03
C ALA A 130 -1.95 -15.05 0.16
N LEU A 131 -1.02 -15.83 0.73
CA LEU A 131 0.33 -15.36 1.04
C LEU A 131 1.13 -14.83 -0.15
N PRO A 132 1.10 -15.47 -1.33
CA PRO A 132 1.83 -14.95 -2.49
C PRO A 132 1.37 -13.53 -2.86
N LEU A 133 0.06 -13.29 -2.85
CA LEU A 133 -0.50 -11.98 -3.18
C LEU A 133 -0.22 -10.95 -2.08
N VAL A 134 -0.33 -11.32 -0.80
CA VAL A 134 0.05 -10.45 0.32
C VAL A 134 1.52 -10.03 0.23
N ARG A 135 2.45 -10.97 -0.06
CA ARG A 135 3.88 -10.68 -0.22
C ARG A 135 4.15 -9.74 -1.41
N LEU A 136 3.46 -9.95 -2.52
CA LEU A 136 3.59 -9.08 -3.69
C LEU A 136 3.12 -7.66 -3.38
N LEU A 137 1.97 -7.50 -2.72
CA LEU A 137 1.46 -6.18 -2.32
C LEU A 137 2.34 -5.49 -1.28
N THR A 138 2.93 -6.24 -0.35
CA THR A 138 3.96 -5.73 0.57
C THR A 138 5.15 -5.16 -0.23
N GLN A 139 5.65 -5.89 -1.23
CA GLN A 139 6.72 -5.41 -2.11
C GLN A 139 6.32 -4.16 -2.90
N MET A 140 5.09 -4.09 -3.40
CA MET A 140 4.57 -2.90 -4.11
C MET A 140 4.52 -1.68 -3.19
N LEU A 141 4.06 -1.84 -1.94
CA LEU A 141 4.06 -0.77 -0.93
C LEU A 141 5.47 -0.27 -0.59
N GLU A 142 6.43 -1.17 -0.41
CA GLU A 142 7.84 -0.81 -0.18
C GLU A 142 8.40 -0.01 -1.36
N ARG A 143 8.12 -0.46 -2.59
CA ARG A 143 8.53 0.25 -3.81
C ARG A 143 7.88 1.62 -3.92
N LEU A 144 6.59 1.73 -3.63
CA LEU A 144 5.87 3.02 -3.65
C LEU A 144 6.42 3.98 -2.59
N SER A 145 6.69 3.49 -1.37
CA SER A 145 7.28 4.29 -0.29
C SER A 145 8.66 4.82 -0.68
N TYR A 146 9.50 3.98 -1.29
CA TYR A 146 10.80 4.39 -1.81
C TYR A 146 10.66 5.41 -2.95
N ALA A 147 9.79 5.13 -3.92
CA ALA A 147 9.51 6.04 -5.03
C ALA A 147 9.09 7.43 -4.56
N PHE A 148 8.23 7.49 -3.53
CA PHE A 148 7.77 8.75 -2.96
C PHE A 148 8.88 9.49 -2.20
N ALA A 149 9.66 8.78 -1.38
CA ALA A 149 10.73 9.37 -0.58
C ALA A 149 11.87 9.92 -1.44
N GLU A 150 12.30 9.17 -2.45
CA GLU A 150 13.46 9.47 -3.28
C GLU A 150 13.10 10.13 -4.62
N ARG A 151 11.80 10.32 -4.92
CA ARG A 151 11.29 10.74 -6.23
C ARG A 151 11.83 9.85 -7.36
N ASP A 152 11.87 8.55 -7.12
CA ASP A 152 12.41 7.58 -8.04
C ASP A 152 11.37 7.08 -9.04
N LEU A 153 11.58 7.46 -10.32
CA LEU A 153 10.69 7.10 -11.43
C LEU A 153 10.65 5.58 -11.68
N HIS A 154 11.79 4.91 -11.54
CA HIS A 154 11.86 3.46 -11.78
C HIS A 154 11.06 2.69 -10.73
N ALA A 155 11.19 3.07 -9.46
CA ALA A 155 10.43 2.45 -8.39
C ALA A 155 8.91 2.68 -8.55
N ALA A 156 8.48 3.87 -8.99
CA ALA A 156 7.07 4.12 -9.29
C ALA A 156 6.56 3.22 -10.44
N ARG A 157 7.33 3.07 -11.51
CA ARG A 157 7.01 2.19 -12.65
C ARG A 157 7.04 0.71 -12.28
N ASP A 158 7.92 0.32 -11.37
CA ASP A 158 7.97 -1.05 -10.85
C ASP A 158 6.65 -1.43 -10.17
N VAL A 159 6.01 -0.53 -9.42
CA VAL A 159 4.68 -0.78 -8.81
C VAL A 159 3.66 -1.14 -9.88
N MET A 160 3.54 -0.32 -10.92
CA MET A 160 2.59 -0.54 -12.03
C MET A 160 2.90 -1.83 -12.79
N ARG A 161 4.19 -2.13 -13.01
CA ARG A 161 4.62 -3.36 -13.69
C ARG A 161 4.31 -4.62 -12.87
N LEU A 162 4.55 -4.60 -11.57
CA LEU A 162 4.27 -5.74 -10.69
C LEU A 162 2.77 -6.06 -10.66
N ASP A 163 1.93 -5.04 -10.64
CA ASP A 163 0.48 -5.20 -10.74
C ASP A 163 0.10 -5.90 -12.04
N PHE A 164 0.44 -5.32 -13.17
CA PHE A 164 0.11 -5.84 -14.50
C PHE A 164 0.63 -7.25 -14.76
N GLU A 165 1.85 -7.58 -14.29
CA GLU A 165 2.47 -8.87 -14.55
C GLU A 165 2.03 -9.98 -13.59
N GLN A 166 1.66 -9.66 -12.35
CA GLN A 166 1.56 -10.67 -11.30
C GLN A 166 0.28 -10.62 -10.45
N VAL A 167 -0.27 -9.44 -10.14
CA VAL A 167 -1.44 -9.34 -9.25
C VAL A 167 -2.64 -10.05 -9.84
N ASP A 168 -2.96 -9.80 -11.11
CA ASP A 168 -4.08 -10.44 -11.82
C ASP A 168 -3.94 -11.96 -11.83
N ALA A 169 -2.74 -12.48 -12.10
CA ALA A 169 -2.49 -13.92 -12.16
C ALA A 169 -2.69 -14.60 -10.80
N LEU A 170 -2.21 -13.98 -9.72
CA LEU A 170 -2.38 -14.48 -8.35
C LEU A 170 -3.84 -14.36 -7.88
N TYR A 171 -4.51 -13.27 -8.21
CA TYR A 171 -5.94 -13.11 -7.98
C TYR A 171 -6.75 -14.21 -8.64
N GLU A 172 -6.54 -14.47 -9.93
CA GLU A 172 -7.22 -15.57 -10.64
C GLU A 172 -6.91 -16.94 -10.03
N GLN A 173 -5.67 -17.16 -9.58
CA GLN A 173 -5.31 -18.41 -8.90
C GLN A 173 -6.12 -18.58 -7.61
N MET A 174 -6.23 -17.56 -6.78
CA MET A 174 -7.04 -17.58 -5.56
C MET A 174 -8.53 -17.80 -5.86
N GLN A 175 -9.07 -17.14 -6.89
CA GLN A 175 -10.45 -17.33 -7.32
C GLN A 175 -10.73 -18.77 -7.76
N ARG A 176 -9.84 -19.35 -8.57
CA ARG A 176 -9.95 -20.77 -8.98
C ARG A 176 -9.89 -21.71 -7.78
N ALA A 177 -8.99 -21.48 -6.83
CA ALA A 177 -8.90 -22.28 -5.60
C ALA A 177 -10.19 -22.20 -4.78
N SER A 178 -10.78 -21.02 -4.64
CA SER A 178 -12.05 -20.79 -3.94
C SER A 178 -13.22 -21.53 -4.60
N LEU A 179 -13.32 -21.46 -5.94
CA LEU A 179 -14.36 -22.16 -6.71
C LEU A 179 -14.19 -23.68 -6.64
N THR A 180 -12.97 -24.18 -6.74
CA THR A 180 -12.69 -25.63 -6.60
C THR A 180 -13.12 -26.12 -5.23
N ARG A 181 -12.81 -25.39 -4.17
CA ARG A 181 -13.24 -25.73 -2.82
C ARG A 181 -14.75 -25.75 -2.67
N LEU A 182 -15.45 -24.76 -3.23
CA LEU A 182 -16.91 -24.70 -3.19
C LEU A 182 -17.55 -25.95 -3.83
N LEU A 183 -16.94 -26.47 -4.91
CA LEU A 183 -17.42 -27.67 -5.61
C LEU A 183 -17.07 -28.98 -4.87
N GLU A 184 -15.86 -29.04 -4.30
CA GLU A 184 -15.38 -30.26 -3.61
C GLU A 184 -15.91 -30.42 -2.20
N ARG A 185 -16.22 -29.31 -1.52
CA ARG A 185 -16.66 -29.25 -0.13
C ARG A 185 -17.79 -28.25 0.07
N PRO A 186 -19.01 -28.60 -0.30
CA PRO A 186 -20.18 -27.71 -0.13
C PRO A 186 -20.40 -27.26 1.32
N GLU A 187 -19.94 -28.04 2.30
CA GLU A 187 -19.96 -27.71 3.73
C GLU A 187 -19.07 -26.53 4.09
N ASP A 188 -18.03 -26.27 3.29
CA ASP A 188 -17.07 -25.17 3.47
C ASP A 188 -17.43 -23.91 2.65
N THR A 189 -18.69 -23.75 2.23
CA THR A 189 -19.18 -22.65 1.38
C THR A 189 -18.77 -21.27 1.94
N ASP A 190 -18.96 -21.05 3.25
CA ASP A 190 -18.62 -19.79 3.90
C ASP A 190 -17.11 -19.46 3.79
N VAL A 191 -16.26 -20.49 3.93
CA VAL A 191 -14.82 -20.37 3.80
C VAL A 191 -14.43 -20.02 2.37
N ALA A 192 -15.02 -20.71 1.38
CA ALA A 192 -14.74 -20.47 -0.04
C ALA A 192 -15.15 -19.06 -0.47
N LEU A 193 -16.36 -18.60 -0.08
CA LEU A 193 -16.84 -17.26 -0.40
C LEU A 193 -16.00 -16.17 0.27
N THR A 194 -15.58 -16.40 1.53
CA THR A 194 -14.72 -15.45 2.24
C THR A 194 -13.34 -15.37 1.62
N ALA A 195 -12.73 -16.51 1.23
CA ALA A 195 -11.46 -16.54 0.51
C ALA A 195 -11.53 -15.79 -0.84
N GLY A 196 -12.62 -15.96 -1.59
CA GLY A 196 -12.88 -15.21 -2.82
C GLY A 196 -13.02 -13.70 -2.59
N ARG A 197 -13.64 -13.29 -1.48
CA ARG A 197 -13.74 -11.87 -1.08
C ARG A 197 -12.37 -11.31 -0.69
N MET A 198 -11.58 -12.06 0.06
CA MET A 198 -10.19 -11.68 0.40
C MET A 198 -9.35 -11.47 -0.85
N ALA A 199 -9.43 -12.38 -1.83
CA ALA A 199 -8.73 -12.24 -3.10
C ALA A 199 -9.08 -10.92 -3.79
N ARG A 200 -10.37 -10.58 -3.85
CA ARG A 200 -10.85 -9.32 -4.45
C ARG A 200 -10.38 -8.10 -3.69
N ASN A 201 -10.36 -8.15 -2.35
CA ASN A 201 -9.85 -7.03 -1.55
C ASN A 201 -8.35 -6.81 -1.78
N LEU A 202 -7.57 -7.88 -1.93
CA LEU A 202 -6.14 -7.79 -2.23
C LEU A 202 -5.88 -7.24 -3.65
N GLU A 203 -6.61 -7.69 -4.65
CA GLU A 203 -6.53 -7.15 -6.02
C GLU A 203 -6.84 -5.65 -6.05
N ARG A 204 -7.97 -5.23 -5.44
CA ARG A 204 -8.32 -3.80 -5.36
C ARG A 204 -7.31 -2.96 -4.58
N LEU A 205 -6.68 -3.53 -3.57
CA LEU A 205 -5.57 -2.87 -2.88
C LEU A 205 -4.44 -2.57 -3.86
N GLY A 206 -4.06 -3.53 -4.72
CA GLY A 206 -3.08 -3.34 -5.79
C GLY A 206 -3.46 -2.20 -6.75
N ASP A 207 -4.71 -2.18 -7.25
CA ASP A 207 -5.25 -1.13 -8.11
C ASP A 207 -5.06 0.27 -7.51
N HIS A 208 -5.34 0.42 -6.21
CA HIS A 208 -5.18 1.71 -5.53
C HIS A 208 -3.72 2.11 -5.34
N LEU A 209 -2.79 1.16 -5.16
CA LEU A 209 -1.35 1.44 -5.16
C LEU A 209 -0.88 1.92 -6.54
N VAL A 210 -1.35 1.30 -7.62
CA VAL A 210 -1.08 1.73 -9.00
C VAL A 210 -1.56 3.17 -9.22
N ASN A 211 -2.78 3.51 -8.79
CA ASN A 211 -3.30 4.87 -8.91
C ASN A 211 -2.41 5.93 -8.22
N VAL A 212 -1.79 5.59 -7.08
CA VAL A 212 -0.85 6.48 -6.39
C VAL A 212 0.47 6.54 -7.16
N ALA A 213 0.99 5.41 -7.66
CA ALA A 213 2.22 5.33 -8.41
C ALA A 213 2.15 6.14 -9.73
N GLU A 214 1.04 6.08 -10.46
CA GLU A 214 0.79 6.86 -11.68
C GLU A 214 0.83 8.38 -11.42
N ARG A 215 0.21 8.81 -10.32
CA ARG A 215 0.25 10.23 -9.95
C ARG A 215 1.65 10.68 -9.57
N LEU A 216 2.39 9.83 -8.87
CA LEU A 216 3.77 10.10 -8.51
C LEU A 216 4.67 10.16 -9.74
N GLU A 217 4.54 9.21 -10.68
CA GLU A 217 5.23 9.23 -11.97
C GLU A 217 5.02 10.56 -12.70
N HIS A 218 3.75 11.00 -12.79
CA HIS A 218 3.41 12.24 -13.48
C HIS A 218 4.11 13.46 -12.88
N ILE A 219 4.22 13.55 -11.56
CA ILE A 219 4.91 14.64 -10.86
C ILE A 219 6.41 14.58 -11.08
N ILE A 220 7.01 13.39 -11.00
CA ILE A 220 8.46 13.22 -11.21
C ILE A 220 8.85 13.64 -12.63
N LEU A 221 8.05 13.24 -13.63
CA LEU A 221 8.29 13.61 -15.04
C LEU A 221 8.13 15.11 -15.33
N ARG A 222 7.29 15.82 -14.58
CA ARG A 222 7.16 17.29 -14.73
C ARG A 222 8.32 18.06 -14.12
N ALA A 223 8.96 17.51 -13.10
CA ALA A 223 10.09 18.13 -12.41
C ALA A 223 11.46 17.83 -13.06
N SER A 224 11.51 16.94 -14.07
CA SER A 224 12.70 16.52 -14.83
C SER A 224 12.84 17.34 -16.11
#